data_7d9006ef38d2156a70d9b01f7316ec97
#
_entry.id   7d9006ef38d2156a70d9b01f7316ec97
#
_cell.length_a   1.000
_cell.length_b   1.000
_cell.length_c   1.000
_cell.angle_alpha   90.00
_cell.angle_beta   90.00
_cell.angle_gamma   90.00
#
_symmetry.space_group_name_H-M   'P 1'
#
loop_
_entity.id
_entity.type
_entity.pdbx_description
1 polymer ?
#
loop_
_entity_poly.entity_id
_entity_poly.type
_entity_poly.pdbx_seq_one_letter_code
_entity_poly.pdbx_strand_id
1 'polypeptide(L)'
;MQYTRIVLNEPHASIEGLYDEHLSFWNIDEKFVNDIVLKWTDWHTDYLFHGYKKENIRTVRFPYSRFIVDAERLWNDPLEAEGQGILYKQFDGYSRIIPREYEEQLLNLWHNHQERLRNNLCPNALLLDSHSFPSEMSDVDICIGYNEDWSKPNKETIELAVNLFEDCGYKVGINNPYSNSETPDCPFTYQSMMLEVNKKVYMEDGTLFLKHNVSYRKNFRDLSATLMSELSLG
;
A
#
# COMPACT_ATOMS: atom_id res chain seq x y z
N MET A 1 0.48 23.33 2.87
CA MET A 1 -0.98 23.34 2.51
C MET A 1 -1.63 22.17 3.21
N GLN A 2 -2.83 22.34 3.75
CA GLN A 2 -3.51 21.27 4.51
C GLN A 2 -4.69 20.73 3.70
N TYR A 3 -4.90 19.42 3.81
CA TYR A 3 -5.97 18.71 3.12
C TYR A 3 -7.24 18.65 3.97
N THR A 4 -8.38 18.74 3.32
CA THR A 4 -9.70 18.62 3.99
C THR A 4 -9.90 17.22 4.57
N ARG A 5 -9.27 16.22 3.97
CA ARG A 5 -9.30 14.82 4.41
C ARG A 5 -8.06 14.09 3.96
N ILE A 6 -7.58 13.19 4.80
CA ILE A 6 -6.61 12.16 4.42
C ILE A 6 -7.37 10.83 4.36
N VAL A 7 -7.24 10.14 3.24
CA VAL A 7 -7.74 8.78 3.07
C VAL A 7 -6.53 7.86 3.05
N LEU A 8 -6.34 7.10 4.13
CA LEU A 8 -5.30 6.09 4.22
C LEU A 8 -5.79 4.82 3.56
N ASN A 9 -5.15 4.40 2.49
CA ASN A 9 -5.40 3.14 1.81
C ASN A 9 -4.42 2.08 2.29
N GLU A 10 -4.93 0.92 2.69
CA GLU A 10 -4.15 -0.25 3.13
C GLU A 10 -4.53 -1.45 2.27
N PRO A 11 -3.96 -1.58 1.05
CA PRO A 11 -4.42 -2.58 0.09
C PRO A 11 -3.83 -3.98 0.32
N HIS A 12 -2.65 -4.11 0.98
CA HIS A 12 -1.87 -5.36 0.98
C HIS A 12 -1.50 -5.87 2.37
N ALA A 13 -2.12 -5.36 3.43
CA ALA A 13 -1.79 -5.70 4.82
C ALA A 13 -2.33 -7.06 5.28
N SER A 14 -3.01 -7.82 4.43
CA SER A 14 -3.73 -9.04 4.82
C SER A 14 -3.32 -10.27 4.00
N ILE A 15 -3.42 -11.44 4.64
CA ILE A 15 -3.36 -12.75 4.00
C ILE A 15 -4.72 -13.46 4.02
N GLU A 16 -5.76 -12.82 4.51
CA GLU A 16 -7.09 -13.42 4.58
C GLU A 16 -7.60 -13.88 3.21
N GLY A 17 -8.37 -14.97 3.23
CA GLY A 17 -8.95 -15.57 2.03
C GLY A 17 -8.01 -16.45 1.21
N LEU A 18 -6.73 -16.56 1.55
CA LEU A 18 -5.81 -17.54 0.97
C LEU A 18 -6.03 -18.92 1.59
N TYR A 19 -7.25 -19.42 1.49
CA TYR A 19 -7.59 -20.78 1.88
C TYR A 19 -7.32 -21.75 0.73
N ASP A 20 -7.38 -23.06 1.02
CA ASP A 20 -7.08 -24.15 0.08
C ASP A 20 -7.73 -23.98 -1.29
N GLU A 21 -8.96 -23.48 -1.35
CA GLU A 21 -9.69 -23.25 -2.58
C GLU A 21 -8.96 -22.24 -3.49
N HIS A 22 -8.59 -21.07 -2.96
CA HIS A 22 -7.92 -20.02 -3.74
C HIS A 22 -6.45 -20.35 -4.01
N LEU A 23 -5.79 -21.07 -3.11
CA LEU A 23 -4.45 -21.58 -3.33
C LEU A 23 -4.43 -22.61 -4.45
N SER A 24 -5.50 -23.42 -4.60
CA SER A 24 -5.59 -24.42 -5.67
C SER A 24 -5.62 -23.83 -7.08
N PHE A 25 -5.90 -22.53 -7.24
CA PHE A 25 -5.83 -21.85 -8.54
C PHE A 25 -4.40 -21.56 -8.98
N TRP A 26 -3.45 -21.56 -8.04
CA TRP A 26 -2.04 -21.33 -8.31
C TRP A 26 -1.31 -22.66 -8.57
N ASN A 27 -0.36 -22.62 -9.51
CA ASN A 27 0.59 -23.73 -9.68
C ASN A 27 1.70 -23.58 -8.62
N ILE A 28 1.39 -23.99 -7.39
CA ILE A 28 2.26 -23.80 -6.22
C ILE A 28 3.10 -25.02 -5.90
N ASP A 29 4.24 -24.76 -5.29
CA ASP A 29 5.06 -25.73 -4.56
C ASP A 29 5.11 -25.38 -3.06
N GLU A 30 5.88 -26.14 -2.29
CA GLU A 30 6.05 -25.93 -0.85
C GLU A 30 6.67 -24.59 -0.47
N LYS A 31 7.31 -23.89 -1.42
CA LYS A 31 7.98 -22.61 -1.21
C LYS A 31 7.06 -21.40 -1.44
N PHE A 32 5.97 -21.58 -2.21
CA PHE A 32 5.09 -20.48 -2.61
C PHE A 32 4.66 -19.60 -1.44
N VAL A 33 4.21 -20.20 -0.34
CA VAL A 33 3.75 -19.44 0.83
C VAL A 33 4.90 -18.62 1.42
N ASN A 34 6.08 -19.23 1.60
CA ASN A 34 7.21 -18.54 2.21
C ASN A 34 7.84 -17.50 1.28
N ASP A 35 8.12 -17.89 0.03
CA ASP A 35 8.91 -17.06 -0.89
C ASP A 35 8.06 -15.96 -1.55
N ILE A 36 6.75 -16.16 -1.64
CA ILE A 36 5.83 -15.24 -2.31
C ILE A 36 4.90 -14.57 -1.32
N VAL A 37 4.03 -15.33 -0.66
CA VAL A 37 2.99 -14.72 0.19
C VAL A 37 3.60 -13.95 1.35
N LEU A 38 4.55 -14.55 2.08
CA LEU A 38 5.17 -13.91 3.23
C LEU A 38 6.07 -12.75 2.83
N LYS A 39 6.77 -12.88 1.70
CA LYS A 39 7.64 -11.84 1.18
C LYS A 39 6.88 -10.59 0.74
N TRP A 40 5.76 -10.76 0.00
CA TRP A 40 5.05 -9.69 -0.68
C TRP A 40 3.81 -9.17 0.05
N THR A 41 3.47 -9.72 1.19
CA THR A 41 2.46 -9.13 2.08
C THR A 41 3.07 -7.94 2.83
N ASP A 42 2.32 -6.86 2.93
CA ASP A 42 2.73 -5.64 3.62
C ASP A 42 2.46 -5.77 5.13
N TRP A 43 3.26 -6.63 5.78
CA TRP A 43 3.11 -6.96 7.18
C TRP A 43 3.16 -5.72 8.07
N HIS A 44 2.20 -5.63 8.99
CA HIS A 44 2.13 -4.59 10.02
C HIS A 44 1.93 -3.16 9.51
N THR A 45 1.67 -2.92 8.22
CA THR A 45 1.38 -1.57 7.73
C THR A 45 0.15 -1.00 8.43
N ASP A 46 -0.85 -1.82 8.71
CA ASP A 46 -2.01 -1.45 9.52
C ASP A 46 -1.68 -0.93 10.92
N TYR A 47 -0.58 -1.41 11.52
CA TYR A 47 -0.07 -0.92 12.79
C TYR A 47 0.82 0.32 12.62
N LEU A 48 1.68 0.33 11.61
CA LEU A 48 2.69 1.38 11.39
C LEU A 48 2.07 2.70 10.96
N PHE A 49 1.01 2.64 10.14
CA PHE A 49 0.32 3.83 9.65
C PHE A 49 -0.88 4.23 10.51
N HIS A 50 -1.26 3.40 11.46
CA HIS A 50 -2.41 3.65 12.34
C HIS A 50 -2.00 4.41 13.60
N GLY A 51 -1.84 5.73 13.47
CA GLY A 51 -1.33 6.54 14.60
C GLY A 51 -2.31 7.50 15.24
N TYR A 52 -3.30 8.02 14.51
CA TYR A 52 -4.15 9.08 15.04
C TYR A 52 -5.61 8.93 14.60
N LYS A 53 -6.50 8.97 15.58
CA LYS A 53 -7.95 9.14 15.34
C LYS A 53 -8.24 10.64 15.25
N LYS A 54 -8.22 11.20 14.05
CA LYS A 54 -8.77 12.53 13.76
C LYS A 54 -10.03 12.37 12.91
N GLU A 55 -10.97 13.29 13.06
CA GLU A 55 -12.22 13.26 12.31
C GLU A 55 -12.05 13.34 10.80
N ASN A 56 -10.96 13.91 10.35
CA ASN A 56 -10.63 14.09 8.93
C ASN A 56 -9.65 13.03 8.38
N ILE A 57 -9.30 12.00 9.14
CA ILE A 57 -8.53 10.84 8.66
C ILE A 57 -9.48 9.65 8.55
N ARG A 58 -9.49 9.01 7.39
CA ARG A 58 -10.28 7.81 7.09
C ARG A 58 -9.37 6.69 6.62
N THR A 59 -9.52 5.51 7.18
CA THR A 59 -8.79 4.32 6.74
C THR A 59 -9.70 3.42 5.91
N VAL A 60 -9.20 3.04 4.74
CA VAL A 60 -9.83 2.07 3.84
C VAL A 60 -8.87 0.90 3.69
N ARG A 61 -9.16 -0.20 4.38
CA ARG A 61 -8.37 -1.43 4.31
C ARG A 61 -9.02 -2.42 3.38
N PHE A 62 -8.21 -3.05 2.51
CA PHE A 62 -8.61 -4.24 1.80
C PHE A 62 -8.44 -5.46 2.73
N PRO A 63 -9.51 -6.24 2.96
CA PRO A 63 -9.45 -7.28 3.98
C PRO A 63 -8.78 -8.57 3.52
N TYR A 64 -8.54 -8.73 2.21
CA TYR A 64 -8.02 -9.97 1.63
C TYR A 64 -6.59 -9.82 1.14
N SER A 65 -5.96 -10.98 0.88
CA SER A 65 -4.62 -11.01 0.30
C SER A 65 -4.61 -10.48 -1.14
N ARG A 66 -3.52 -9.78 -1.51
CA ARG A 66 -3.26 -9.38 -2.91
C ARG A 66 -3.17 -10.56 -3.87
N PHE A 67 -2.87 -11.77 -3.38
CA PHE A 67 -2.83 -13.00 -4.18
C PHE A 67 -4.21 -13.58 -4.47
N ILE A 68 -5.25 -13.01 -3.90
CA ILE A 68 -6.65 -13.25 -4.27
C ILE A 68 -7.08 -12.20 -5.28
N VAL A 69 -6.94 -10.94 -4.91
CA VAL A 69 -7.25 -9.76 -5.72
C VAL A 69 -6.26 -8.66 -5.36
N ASP A 70 -5.59 -8.09 -6.32
CA ASP A 70 -4.77 -6.92 -6.06
C ASP A 70 -5.64 -5.66 -6.11
N ALA A 71 -5.93 -5.14 -4.91
CA ALA A 71 -6.84 -4.01 -4.74
C ALA A 71 -6.26 -2.68 -5.21
N GLU A 72 -4.93 -2.60 -5.33
CA GLU A 72 -4.20 -1.42 -5.80
C GLU A 72 -4.21 -1.28 -7.33
N ARG A 73 -4.39 -2.39 -8.06
CA ARG A 73 -4.38 -2.35 -9.51
C ARG A 73 -5.62 -1.65 -10.05
N LEU A 74 -5.41 -0.70 -10.97
CA LEU A 74 -6.51 -0.05 -11.68
C LEU A 74 -6.92 -0.84 -12.91
N TRP A 75 -8.11 -0.54 -13.41
CA TRP A 75 -8.60 -1.13 -14.65
C TRP A 75 -7.68 -0.71 -15.82
N ASN A 76 -7.23 -1.68 -16.61
CA ASN A 76 -6.23 -1.50 -17.66
C ASN A 76 -4.82 -1.10 -17.17
N ASP A 77 -4.44 -1.53 -15.96
CA ASP A 77 -3.07 -1.38 -15.46
C ASP A 77 -2.06 -1.97 -16.46
N PRO A 78 -0.95 -1.28 -16.76
CA PRO A 78 0.08 -1.80 -17.67
C PRO A 78 0.62 -3.18 -17.27
N LEU A 79 0.66 -3.50 -15.98
CA LEU A 79 1.11 -4.80 -15.46
C LEU A 79 0.14 -5.95 -15.79
N GLU A 80 -1.08 -5.67 -16.27
CA GLU A 80 -1.99 -6.70 -16.77
C GLU A 80 -1.36 -7.48 -17.94
N ALA A 81 -0.55 -6.80 -18.79
CA ALA A 81 0.17 -7.45 -19.88
C ALA A 81 1.23 -8.45 -19.38
N GLU A 82 1.71 -8.25 -18.16
CA GLU A 82 2.65 -9.13 -17.46
C GLU A 82 1.94 -10.16 -16.56
N GLY A 83 0.62 -10.21 -16.62
CA GLY A 83 -0.19 -11.10 -15.79
C GLY A 83 -0.32 -10.66 -14.34
N GLN A 84 0.02 -9.40 -14.03
CA GLN A 84 -0.03 -8.81 -12.68
C GLN A 84 -1.08 -7.68 -12.59
N GLY A 85 -2.24 -7.89 -13.20
CA GLY A 85 -3.39 -6.99 -13.08
C GLY A 85 -4.19 -7.21 -11.80
N ILE A 86 -5.45 -6.77 -11.79
CA ILE A 86 -6.37 -6.94 -10.65
C ILE A 86 -6.46 -8.39 -10.18
N LEU A 87 -6.56 -9.31 -11.13
CA LEU A 87 -6.51 -10.76 -10.91
C LEU A 87 -5.21 -11.30 -11.48
N TYR A 88 -4.24 -11.56 -10.62
CA TYR A 88 -2.97 -12.11 -11.07
C TYR A 88 -3.16 -13.41 -11.84
N LYS A 89 -2.54 -13.50 -13.01
CA LYS A 89 -2.39 -14.73 -13.83
C LYS A 89 -1.02 -15.35 -13.65
N GLN A 90 -0.04 -14.53 -13.25
CA GLN A 90 1.30 -14.98 -12.86
C GLN A 90 1.94 -13.99 -11.89
N PHE A 91 2.84 -14.48 -11.06
CA PHE A 91 3.63 -13.66 -10.14
C PHE A 91 4.90 -14.41 -9.75
N ASP A 92 6.07 -13.79 -9.96
CA ASP A 92 7.39 -14.28 -9.54
C ASP A 92 7.65 -15.78 -9.89
N GLY A 93 7.31 -16.16 -11.12
CA GLY A 93 7.49 -17.53 -11.64
C GLY A 93 6.33 -18.50 -11.37
N TYR A 94 5.34 -18.12 -10.59
CA TYR A 94 4.13 -18.92 -10.35
C TYR A 94 3.00 -18.47 -11.27
N SER A 95 2.25 -19.42 -11.80
CA SER A 95 1.09 -19.16 -12.65
C SER A 95 -0.23 -19.43 -11.90
N ARG A 96 -1.28 -18.75 -12.31
CA ARG A 96 -2.62 -18.86 -11.73
C ARG A 96 -3.67 -19.05 -12.82
N ILE A 97 -4.57 -19.99 -12.61
CA ILE A 97 -5.75 -20.22 -13.44
C ILE A 97 -6.99 -20.08 -12.57
N ILE A 98 -7.72 -19.00 -12.79
CA ILE A 98 -8.96 -18.72 -12.08
C ILE A 98 -10.12 -19.35 -12.86
N PRO A 99 -10.93 -20.25 -12.26
CA PRO A 99 -12.13 -20.73 -12.91
C PRO A 99 -13.10 -19.57 -13.16
N ARG A 100 -13.75 -19.58 -14.32
CA ARG A 100 -14.59 -18.48 -14.78
C ARG A 100 -15.72 -18.11 -13.80
N GLU A 101 -16.24 -19.09 -13.10
CA GLU A 101 -17.28 -18.90 -12.09
C GLU A 101 -16.85 -18.08 -10.89
N TYR A 102 -15.51 -17.93 -10.64
CA TYR A 102 -14.96 -17.13 -9.54
C TYR A 102 -14.57 -15.73 -9.97
N GLU A 103 -14.31 -15.48 -11.26
CA GLU A 103 -13.80 -14.18 -11.74
C GLU A 103 -14.70 -13.02 -11.34
N GLU A 104 -16.02 -13.15 -11.52
CA GLU A 104 -16.97 -12.10 -11.17
C GLU A 104 -16.99 -11.81 -9.66
N GLN A 105 -16.91 -12.85 -8.83
CA GLN A 105 -16.90 -12.71 -7.37
C GLN A 105 -15.62 -11.98 -6.92
N LEU A 106 -14.48 -12.35 -7.49
CA LEU A 106 -13.20 -11.71 -7.18
C LEU A 106 -13.15 -10.26 -7.63
N LEU A 107 -13.64 -9.97 -8.84
CA LEU A 107 -13.74 -8.59 -9.33
C LEU A 107 -14.69 -7.75 -8.47
N ASN A 108 -15.76 -8.32 -7.92
CA ASN A 108 -16.64 -7.63 -6.98
C ASN A 108 -15.92 -7.22 -5.68
N LEU A 109 -14.94 -7.98 -5.21
CA LEU A 109 -14.11 -7.57 -4.06
C LEU A 109 -13.30 -6.30 -4.39
N TRP A 110 -12.70 -6.26 -5.57
CA TRP A 110 -12.00 -5.09 -6.07
C TRP A 110 -12.94 -3.89 -6.22
N HIS A 111 -14.08 -4.06 -6.90
CA HIS A 111 -15.06 -3.00 -7.07
C HIS A 111 -15.52 -2.39 -5.74
N ASN A 112 -15.77 -3.24 -4.74
CA ASN A 112 -16.17 -2.80 -3.41
C ASN A 112 -15.06 -1.98 -2.73
N HIS A 113 -13.79 -2.36 -2.90
CA HIS A 113 -12.67 -1.58 -2.36
C HIS A 113 -12.55 -0.23 -3.03
N GLN A 114 -12.59 -0.19 -4.37
CA GLN A 114 -12.56 1.05 -5.15
C GLN A 114 -13.73 1.97 -4.81
N GLU A 115 -14.93 1.43 -4.61
CA GLU A 115 -16.09 2.19 -4.17
C GLU A 115 -15.88 2.78 -2.77
N ARG A 116 -15.32 2.01 -1.84
CA ARG A 116 -14.99 2.51 -0.49
C ARG A 116 -13.96 3.65 -0.55
N LEU A 117 -12.94 3.56 -1.40
CA LEU A 117 -12.00 4.67 -1.60
C LEU A 117 -12.71 5.91 -2.12
N ARG A 118 -13.46 5.79 -3.22
CA ARG A 118 -14.24 6.90 -3.81
C ARG A 118 -15.20 7.55 -2.81
N ASN A 119 -15.89 6.76 -2.00
CA ASN A 119 -16.84 7.26 -1.00
C ASN A 119 -16.16 7.98 0.17
N ASN A 120 -14.89 7.75 0.39
CA ASN A 120 -14.10 8.43 1.41
C ASN A 120 -13.33 9.63 0.87
N LEU A 121 -13.08 9.71 -0.43
CA LEU A 121 -12.44 10.87 -1.07
C LEU A 121 -13.42 12.06 -1.17
N CYS A 122 -12.85 13.24 -1.25
CA CYS A 122 -13.58 14.50 -1.47
C CYS A 122 -12.64 15.52 -2.16
N PRO A 123 -13.16 16.64 -2.66
CA PRO A 123 -12.29 17.71 -3.17
C PRO A 123 -11.25 18.14 -2.15
N ASN A 124 -10.01 18.34 -2.62
CA ASN A 124 -8.84 18.67 -1.79
C ASN A 124 -8.52 17.61 -0.71
N ALA A 125 -8.82 16.34 -0.95
CA ALA A 125 -8.31 15.23 -0.14
C ALA A 125 -6.88 14.86 -0.56
N LEU A 126 -6.16 14.17 0.33
CA LEU A 126 -4.97 13.39 0.01
C LEU A 126 -5.31 11.92 0.18
N LEU A 127 -5.17 11.14 -0.89
CA LEU A 127 -5.08 9.69 -0.82
C LEU A 127 -3.64 9.35 -0.44
N LEU A 128 -3.45 8.60 0.63
CA LEU A 128 -2.16 8.12 1.09
C LEU A 128 -2.15 6.59 1.03
N ASP A 129 -1.46 6.04 0.03
CA ASP A 129 -1.27 4.60 -0.09
C ASP A 129 -0.17 4.16 0.87
N SER A 130 -0.47 3.20 1.73
CA SER A 130 0.45 2.70 2.74
C SER A 130 0.93 1.29 2.39
N HIS A 131 2.25 1.19 2.17
CA HIS A 131 2.89 -0.02 1.71
C HIS A 131 4.16 -0.36 2.47
N SER A 132 4.68 -1.54 2.20
CA SER A 132 6.02 -1.94 2.58
C SER A 132 6.64 -2.85 1.51
N PHE A 133 7.95 -2.80 1.37
CA PHE A 133 8.66 -3.61 0.39
C PHE A 133 9.75 -4.49 1.02
N PRO A 134 10.10 -5.61 0.35
CA PRO A 134 11.14 -6.52 0.82
C PRO A 134 12.50 -5.84 1.00
N SER A 135 13.22 -6.23 2.04
CA SER A 135 14.45 -5.58 2.50
C SER A 135 15.56 -5.55 1.45
N GLU A 136 15.61 -6.58 0.61
CA GLU A 136 16.66 -6.77 -0.40
C GLU A 136 16.43 -5.95 -1.68
N MET A 137 15.25 -5.35 -1.85
CA MET A 137 14.92 -4.62 -3.09
C MET A 137 15.61 -3.28 -3.22
N SER A 138 15.91 -2.63 -2.10
CA SER A 138 16.54 -1.31 -2.11
C SER A 138 17.27 -1.04 -0.80
N ASP A 139 18.27 -0.18 -0.86
CA ASP A 139 18.95 0.38 0.32
C ASP A 139 18.22 1.60 0.90
N VAL A 140 17.16 2.08 0.22
CA VAL A 140 16.25 3.13 0.71
C VAL A 140 15.44 2.60 1.89
N ASP A 141 15.19 3.45 2.88
CA ASP A 141 14.36 3.12 4.05
C ASP A 141 12.89 3.46 3.83
N ILE A 142 12.64 4.62 3.25
CA ILE A 142 11.31 5.14 2.95
C ILE A 142 11.25 5.57 1.49
N CYS A 143 10.28 5.07 0.74
CA CYS A 143 10.00 5.55 -0.60
C CYS A 143 8.74 6.40 -0.59
N ILE A 144 8.81 7.59 -1.15
CA ILE A 144 7.67 8.48 -1.41
C ILE A 144 7.38 8.44 -2.90
N GLY A 145 6.28 7.78 -3.27
CA GLY A 145 5.84 7.62 -4.65
C GLY A 145 4.67 8.55 -4.99
N TYR A 146 4.62 9.03 -6.21
CA TYR A 146 3.49 9.81 -6.73
C TYR A 146 3.50 9.83 -8.27
N ASN A 147 2.34 10.11 -8.85
CA ASN A 147 2.20 10.29 -10.30
C ASN A 147 2.65 11.69 -10.71
N GLU A 148 3.24 11.80 -11.87
CA GLU A 148 3.60 13.09 -12.50
C GLU A 148 2.42 13.63 -13.36
N ASP A 149 1.22 13.63 -12.79
CA ASP A 149 -0.01 14.03 -13.45
C ASP A 149 -0.87 14.97 -12.58
N TRP A 150 -2.17 15.00 -12.86
CA TRP A 150 -3.16 15.83 -12.14
C TRP A 150 -3.26 15.51 -10.64
N SER A 151 -2.89 14.30 -10.22
CA SER A 151 -2.96 13.82 -8.83
C SER A 151 -1.70 14.12 -8.02
N LYS A 152 -0.66 14.67 -8.66
CA LYS A 152 0.62 14.98 -8.01
C LYS A 152 0.42 15.81 -6.74
N PRO A 153 0.99 15.41 -5.61
CA PRO A 153 1.00 16.24 -4.41
C PRO A 153 1.72 17.57 -4.68
N ASN A 154 1.28 18.62 -4.01
CA ASN A 154 1.99 19.89 -4.10
C ASN A 154 3.41 19.75 -3.50
N LYS A 155 4.28 20.69 -3.91
CA LYS A 155 5.70 20.66 -3.55
C LYS A 155 5.90 20.67 -2.03
N GLU A 156 5.11 21.45 -1.31
CA GLU A 156 5.19 21.59 0.14
C GLU A 156 4.84 20.28 0.86
N THR A 157 3.88 19.50 0.34
CA THR A 157 3.53 18.17 0.87
C THR A 157 4.68 17.18 0.71
N ILE A 158 5.29 17.17 -0.48
CA ILE A 158 6.42 16.27 -0.77
C ILE A 158 7.62 16.66 0.12
N GLU A 159 7.97 17.95 0.18
CA GLU A 159 9.08 18.45 1.01
C GLU A 159 8.86 18.17 2.50
N LEU A 160 7.63 18.34 3.00
CA LEU A 160 7.30 18.02 4.38
C LEU A 160 7.52 16.53 4.67
N ALA A 161 7.05 15.64 3.79
CA ALA A 161 7.22 14.20 3.97
C ALA A 161 8.71 13.81 3.92
N VAL A 162 9.48 14.32 2.96
CA VAL A 162 10.91 14.05 2.85
C VAL A 162 11.65 14.52 4.11
N ASN A 163 11.51 15.80 4.47
CA ASN A 163 12.22 16.39 5.59
C ASN A 163 11.91 15.69 6.91
N LEU A 164 10.64 15.34 7.13
CA LEU A 164 10.22 14.66 8.35
C LEU A 164 10.96 13.33 8.58
N PHE A 165 11.12 12.54 7.53
CA PHE A 165 11.83 11.26 7.64
C PHE A 165 13.35 11.43 7.61
N GLU A 166 13.90 12.30 6.77
CA GLU A 166 15.35 12.56 6.70
C GLU A 166 15.89 13.16 7.99
N ASP A 167 15.19 14.08 8.63
CA ASP A 167 15.56 14.68 9.91
C ASP A 167 15.64 13.66 11.04
N CYS A 168 14.91 12.53 10.89
CA CYS A 168 14.97 11.39 11.80
C CYS A 168 16.00 10.32 11.38
N GLY A 169 16.78 10.57 10.33
CA GLY A 169 17.89 9.74 9.89
C GLY A 169 17.51 8.61 8.95
N TYR A 170 16.29 8.61 8.37
CA TYR A 170 15.90 7.67 7.34
C TYR A 170 16.45 8.08 5.98
N LYS A 171 16.85 7.08 5.18
CA LYS A 171 17.20 7.28 3.78
C LYS A 171 15.94 7.30 2.93
N VAL A 172 15.57 8.48 2.45
CA VAL A 172 14.36 8.68 1.65
C VAL A 172 14.65 8.60 0.16
N GLY A 173 13.80 7.91 -0.60
CA GLY A 173 13.80 7.91 -2.06
C GLY A 173 12.51 8.51 -2.58
N ILE A 174 12.59 9.32 -3.64
CA ILE A 174 11.42 9.85 -4.33
C ILE A 174 11.24 9.07 -5.63
N ASN A 175 10.07 8.47 -5.81
CA ASN A 175 9.77 7.60 -6.95
C ASN A 175 10.85 6.51 -7.17
N ASN A 176 11.46 6.03 -6.09
CA ASN A 176 12.53 5.04 -6.09
C ASN A 176 12.54 4.25 -4.76
N PRO A 177 12.39 2.93 -4.76
CA PRO A 177 12.33 2.01 -5.90
C PRO A 177 11.00 1.99 -6.65
N TYR A 178 9.93 2.50 -6.06
CA TYR A 178 8.61 2.53 -6.66
C TYR A 178 8.17 3.94 -6.99
N SER A 179 7.46 4.07 -8.09
CA SER A 179 6.78 5.30 -8.52
C SER A 179 5.26 5.06 -8.57
N ASN A 180 4.52 6.13 -8.74
CA ASN A 180 3.07 6.18 -8.79
C ASN A 180 2.41 6.08 -7.40
N SER A 181 1.12 6.28 -7.40
CA SER A 181 0.18 6.02 -6.31
C SER A 181 -1.19 5.77 -6.91
N GLU A 182 -2.08 5.13 -6.18
CA GLU A 182 -3.41 4.81 -6.65
C GLU A 182 -4.25 6.07 -6.89
N THR A 183 -5.03 6.09 -7.96
CA THR A 183 -5.88 7.23 -8.35
C THR A 183 -7.26 6.77 -8.81
N PRO A 184 -8.13 6.30 -7.89
CA PRO A 184 -9.52 5.98 -8.20
C PRO A 184 -10.23 7.12 -8.91
N ASP A 185 -10.96 6.81 -9.97
CA ASP A 185 -11.69 7.80 -10.76
C ASP A 185 -12.81 8.46 -9.94
N CYS A 186 -12.74 9.79 -9.81
CA CYS A 186 -13.68 10.61 -9.05
C CYS A 186 -14.13 11.83 -9.88
N PRO A 187 -15.35 12.35 -9.65
CA PRO A 187 -15.87 13.53 -10.36
C PRO A 187 -15.24 14.86 -9.89
N PHE A 188 -14.16 14.80 -9.11
CA PHE A 188 -13.41 15.93 -8.57
C PHE A 188 -11.93 15.61 -8.49
N THR A 189 -11.09 16.61 -8.36
CA THR A 189 -9.65 16.44 -8.19
C THR A 189 -9.28 16.29 -6.70
N TYR A 190 -8.30 15.43 -6.45
CA TYR A 190 -7.65 15.22 -5.17
C TYR A 190 -6.16 14.94 -5.44
N GLN A 191 -5.35 14.81 -4.42
CA GLN A 191 -3.94 14.45 -4.59
C GLN A 191 -3.70 13.03 -4.06
N SER A 192 -2.69 12.36 -4.61
CA SER A 192 -2.35 11.01 -4.21
C SER A 192 -0.85 10.86 -4.02
N MET A 193 -0.46 10.17 -2.95
CA MET A 193 0.91 9.89 -2.58
C MET A 193 1.00 8.48 -1.99
N MET A 194 1.99 7.73 -2.42
CA MET A 194 2.34 6.45 -1.84
C MET A 194 3.45 6.64 -0.82
N LEU A 195 3.34 5.97 0.31
CA LEU A 195 4.38 5.90 1.33
C LEU A 195 4.73 4.43 1.57
N GLU A 196 5.92 4.05 1.10
CA GLU A 196 6.44 2.70 1.18
C GLU A 196 7.57 2.60 2.20
N VAL A 197 7.45 1.71 3.17
CA VAL A 197 8.49 1.48 4.17
C VAL A 197 9.22 0.17 3.90
N ASN A 198 10.55 0.22 3.85
CA ASN A 198 11.37 -0.97 3.74
C ASN A 198 11.20 -1.86 4.98
N LYS A 199 10.93 -3.15 4.79
CA LYS A 199 10.73 -4.11 5.89
C LYS A 199 11.93 -4.16 6.83
N LYS A 200 13.15 -3.91 6.34
CA LYS A 200 14.35 -3.80 7.20
C LYS A 200 14.22 -2.73 8.30
N VAL A 201 13.37 -1.72 8.12
CA VAL A 201 13.17 -0.64 9.07
C VAL A 201 12.50 -1.14 10.35
N TYR A 202 11.50 -2.02 10.23
CA TYR A 202 10.61 -2.36 11.32
C TYR A 202 10.48 -3.86 11.63
N MET A 203 10.91 -4.75 10.72
CA MET A 203 10.88 -6.20 10.93
C MET A 203 12.25 -6.76 11.30
N GLU A 204 12.26 -7.80 12.12
CA GLU A 204 13.45 -8.60 12.35
C GLU A 204 13.80 -9.41 11.09
N ASP A 205 15.08 -9.41 10.73
CA ASP A 205 15.55 -10.05 9.51
C ASP A 205 15.16 -11.53 9.43
N GLY A 206 14.62 -11.93 8.28
CA GLY A 206 14.17 -13.31 8.03
C GLY A 206 12.98 -13.78 8.87
N THR A 207 12.26 -12.87 9.52
CA THR A 207 11.08 -13.20 10.34
C THR A 207 9.89 -12.33 10.00
N LEU A 208 8.69 -12.70 10.53
CA LEU A 208 7.49 -11.87 10.48
C LEU A 208 7.31 -11.01 11.74
N PHE A 209 8.29 -10.99 12.62
CA PHE A 209 8.19 -10.26 13.88
C PHE A 209 8.65 -8.81 13.72
N LEU A 210 7.97 -7.94 14.43
CA LEU A 210 8.43 -6.57 14.60
C LEU A 210 9.73 -6.56 15.42
N LYS A 211 10.68 -5.72 15.03
CA LYS A 211 11.91 -5.51 15.79
C LYS A 211 11.61 -5.23 17.26
N HIS A 212 12.37 -5.86 18.15
CA HIS A 212 12.28 -5.62 19.59
C HIS A 212 12.73 -4.21 19.99
N ASN A 213 13.44 -3.49 19.13
CA ASN A 213 13.79 -2.11 19.37
C ASN A 213 12.53 -1.23 19.27
N VAL A 214 11.84 -1.11 20.39
CA VAL A 214 10.58 -0.38 20.50
C VAL A 214 10.71 1.09 20.07
N SER A 215 11.87 1.71 20.31
CA SER A 215 12.10 3.11 19.95
C SER A 215 12.13 3.32 18.43
N TYR A 216 12.74 2.42 17.69
CA TYR A 216 12.82 2.51 16.23
C TYR A 216 11.47 2.33 15.55
N ARG A 217 10.73 1.31 15.96
CA ARG A 217 9.37 1.04 15.50
C ARG A 217 8.40 2.17 15.87
N LYS A 218 8.49 2.63 17.11
CA LYS A 218 7.68 3.74 17.62
C LYS A 218 7.98 5.01 16.85
N ASN A 219 9.24 5.24 16.51
CA ASN A 219 9.63 6.42 15.75
C ASN A 219 8.93 6.47 14.38
N PHE A 220 8.97 5.40 13.56
CA PHE A 220 8.28 5.39 12.26
C PHE A 220 6.76 5.60 12.42
N ARG A 221 6.13 4.90 13.36
CA ARG A 221 4.71 5.04 13.63
C ARG A 221 4.34 6.45 14.08
N ASP A 222 5.12 7.01 14.98
CA ASP A 222 4.90 8.37 15.47
C ASP A 222 5.12 9.40 14.35
N LEU A 223 6.09 9.17 13.45
CA LEU A 223 6.36 10.04 12.31
C LEU A 223 5.26 9.96 11.26
N SER A 224 4.77 8.79 10.91
CA SER A 224 3.64 8.66 9.98
C SER A 224 2.39 9.36 10.53
N ALA A 225 2.14 9.23 11.83
CA ALA A 225 1.07 9.93 12.51
C ALA A 225 1.26 11.46 12.51
N THR A 226 2.49 11.92 12.73
CA THR A 226 2.85 13.35 12.67
C THR A 226 2.63 13.88 11.26
N LEU A 227 3.10 13.17 10.23
CA LEU A 227 2.90 13.55 8.84
C LEU A 227 1.40 13.75 8.53
N MET A 228 0.58 12.75 8.84
CA MET A 228 -0.87 12.84 8.61
C MET A 228 -1.51 13.98 9.41
N SER A 229 -1.01 14.24 10.62
CA SER A 229 -1.50 15.33 11.46
C SER A 229 -1.19 16.69 10.89
N GLU A 230 0.01 16.90 10.34
CA GLU A 230 0.44 18.17 9.77
C GLU A 230 -0.21 18.44 8.40
N LEU A 231 -0.45 17.38 7.63
CA LEU A 231 -1.13 17.46 6.34
C LEU A 231 -2.65 17.66 6.45
N SER A 232 -3.25 17.31 7.57
CA SER A 232 -4.70 17.43 7.76
C SER A 232 -5.09 18.81 8.30
N LEU A 233 -6.20 19.38 7.80
CA LEU A 233 -6.85 20.51 8.45
C LEU A 233 -7.28 20.10 9.87
N GLY A 234 -6.90 20.90 10.85
CA GLY A 234 -7.21 20.66 12.27
C GLY A 234 -8.71 20.81 12.58
#